data_977dc38fe57bc3a0f2fc6a03eeabba61
#
_entry.id   977dc38fe57bc3a0f2fc6a03eeabba61
#
_cell.length_a   1.000
_cell.length_b   1.000
_cell.length_c   1.000
_cell.angle_alpha   90.00
_cell.angle_beta   90.00
_cell.angle_gamma   90.00
#
_symmetry.space_group_name_H-M   'P 1'
#
loop_
_entity.id
_entity.type
_entity.pdbx_description
1 polymer ?
#
loop_
_entity_poly.entity_id
_entity_poly.type
_entity_poly.pdbx_seq_one_letter_code
_entity_poly.pdbx_strand_id
1 'polypeptide(L)'
;MLKHLWILPCAFLAIPALCVGQDVAPKPVSKKSSTSAAKSAKPTNSVPKPVEQPAKSAYAELTIGELIAEDPNRWSDKMSAHVAVGGFVTQVAKGNDGDTDIRICENPKIEGMDRARCIVAKCIPKIPCDVPQVGKPITVKGITRYDAKVGTHWWEIHPVEEIEK
;
A
#
# COMPACT_ATOMS: atom_id res chain seq x y z
N MET A 1 50.11 -22.26 17.13
CA MET A 1 48.75 -21.62 17.05
C MET A 1 48.16 -21.90 15.68
N LEU A 2 47.34 -22.93 15.57
CA LEU A 2 46.85 -23.47 14.31
C LEU A 2 45.50 -22.81 13.94
N LYS A 3 45.41 -22.15 12.75
CA LYS A 3 44.19 -21.63 12.17
C LYS A 3 43.54 -22.73 11.35
N HIS A 4 42.40 -23.25 11.79
CA HIS A 4 41.60 -24.17 10.98
C HIS A 4 40.69 -23.37 10.04
N LEU A 5 41.01 -23.48 8.75
CA LEU A 5 40.21 -23.00 7.63
C LEU A 5 39.20 -24.10 7.25
N TRP A 6 37.90 -23.87 7.48
CA TRP A 6 36.83 -24.77 7.02
C TRP A 6 36.31 -24.28 5.69
N ILE A 7 36.58 -25.05 4.66
CA ILE A 7 36.01 -24.87 3.30
C ILE A 7 34.78 -25.79 3.20
N LEU A 8 33.58 -25.22 3.05
CA LEU A 8 32.35 -25.94 2.76
C LEU A 8 32.15 -25.99 1.24
N PRO A 9 31.86 -27.15 0.64
CA PRO A 9 31.57 -27.25 -0.79
C PRO A 9 30.14 -26.83 -1.08
N CYS A 10 29.97 -25.93 -2.10
CA CYS A 10 28.70 -25.60 -2.73
C CYS A 10 28.19 -26.80 -3.54
N ALA A 11 27.07 -27.37 -3.12
CA ALA A 11 26.30 -28.31 -3.92
C ALA A 11 25.30 -27.54 -4.79
N PHE A 12 25.52 -27.50 -6.11
CA PHE A 12 24.58 -27.05 -7.10
C PHE A 12 23.48 -28.10 -7.32
N LEU A 13 22.26 -27.78 -6.94
CA LEU A 13 21.07 -28.54 -7.33
C LEU A 13 20.38 -27.84 -8.49
N ALA A 14 20.49 -28.43 -9.66
CA ALA A 14 19.74 -28.06 -10.85
C ALA A 14 18.30 -28.57 -10.74
N ILE A 15 17.30 -27.68 -10.83
CA ILE A 15 15.89 -28.04 -10.91
C ILE A 15 15.44 -27.87 -12.37
N PRO A 16 14.84 -28.85 -13.01
CA PRO A 16 14.31 -28.72 -14.36
C PRO A 16 12.98 -27.97 -14.36
N ALA A 17 12.84 -27.05 -15.31
CA ALA A 17 11.62 -26.32 -15.61
C ALA A 17 10.61 -27.24 -16.30
N LEU A 18 9.44 -27.44 -15.74
CA LEU A 18 8.26 -28.02 -16.41
C LEU A 18 7.35 -26.85 -16.84
N CYS A 19 7.35 -26.60 -18.16
CA CYS A 19 6.31 -25.82 -18.83
C CYS A 19 5.07 -26.70 -19.00
N VAL A 20 3.95 -26.31 -18.41
CA VAL A 20 2.62 -26.77 -18.80
C VAL A 20 1.77 -25.57 -19.12
N GLY A 21 1.54 -25.36 -20.42
CA GLY A 21 0.56 -24.42 -20.92
C GLY A 21 -0.85 -25.00 -20.79
N GLN A 22 -1.80 -24.18 -20.39
CA GLN A 22 -3.22 -24.42 -20.63
C GLN A 22 -3.89 -23.12 -21.07
N ASP A 23 -4.16 -23.04 -22.37
CA ASP A 23 -5.09 -22.10 -22.98
C ASP A 23 -6.52 -22.44 -22.53
N VAL A 24 -7.19 -21.48 -21.91
CA VAL A 24 -8.64 -21.52 -21.70
C VAL A 24 -9.25 -20.29 -22.32
N ALA A 25 -9.90 -20.49 -23.46
CA ALA A 25 -10.68 -19.48 -24.17
C ALA A 25 -11.97 -19.13 -23.41
N PRO A 26 -12.40 -17.86 -23.37
CA PRO A 26 -13.68 -17.47 -22.78
C PRO A 26 -14.83 -17.65 -23.77
N LYS A 27 -15.93 -18.30 -23.34
CA LYS A 27 -17.21 -18.41 -24.03
C LYS A 27 -17.96 -17.07 -24.00
N PRO A 28 -18.63 -16.71 -25.10
CA PRO A 28 -19.50 -15.53 -25.14
C PRO A 28 -20.86 -15.81 -24.47
N VAL A 29 -21.27 -14.93 -23.55
CA VAL A 29 -22.60 -14.96 -22.94
C VAL A 29 -23.55 -14.08 -23.73
N SER A 30 -24.62 -14.73 -24.19
CA SER A 30 -25.74 -14.21 -24.98
C SER A 30 -26.57 -13.17 -24.20
N LYS A 31 -26.87 -12.03 -24.87
CA LYS A 31 -27.85 -11.05 -24.44
C LYS A 31 -29.26 -11.62 -24.57
N LYS A 32 -30.06 -11.60 -23.50
CA LYS A 32 -31.52 -11.65 -23.56
C LYS A 32 -32.08 -10.27 -23.24
N SER A 33 -32.67 -9.68 -24.28
CA SER A 33 -33.57 -8.56 -24.23
C SER A 33 -34.92 -9.00 -23.63
N SER A 34 -35.43 -8.31 -22.64
CA SER A 34 -36.81 -8.39 -22.23
C SER A 34 -37.39 -6.97 -22.12
N THR A 35 -38.20 -6.66 -23.13
CA THR A 35 -39.10 -5.53 -23.18
C THR A 35 -40.27 -5.76 -22.20
N SER A 36 -40.51 -4.86 -21.29
CA SER A 36 -41.76 -4.82 -20.51
C SER A 36 -42.30 -3.41 -20.46
N ALA A 37 -43.60 -3.35 -20.71
CA ALA A 37 -44.40 -2.22 -21.06
C ALA A 37 -44.59 -1.17 -19.95
N ALA A 38 -44.80 0.03 -20.40
CA ALA A 38 -45.12 1.25 -19.69
C ALA A 38 -46.40 1.13 -18.84
N LYS A 39 -46.32 1.66 -17.59
CA LYS A 39 -47.50 2.13 -16.86
C LYS A 39 -47.25 3.56 -16.40
N SER A 40 -48.00 4.46 -17.00
CA SER A 40 -48.03 5.89 -16.71
C SER A 40 -48.38 6.16 -15.25
N ALA A 41 -47.51 6.83 -14.54
CA ALA A 41 -47.78 7.41 -13.23
C ALA A 41 -47.38 8.90 -13.24
N LYS A 42 -48.33 9.70 -12.77
CA LYS A 42 -48.42 11.15 -12.62
C LYS A 42 -47.12 11.78 -12.08
N PRO A 43 -46.60 12.89 -12.62
CA PRO A 43 -45.40 13.53 -12.15
C PRO A 43 -45.69 14.27 -10.81
N THR A 44 -45.12 13.77 -9.73
CA THR A 44 -44.97 14.53 -8.50
C THR A 44 -43.65 15.28 -8.60
N ASN A 45 -43.73 16.60 -8.74
CA ASN A 45 -42.58 17.51 -8.77
C ASN A 45 -41.97 17.62 -7.36
N SER A 46 -41.17 16.63 -6.96
CA SER A 46 -40.21 16.77 -5.85
C SER A 46 -38.83 17.10 -6.46
N VAL A 47 -38.45 18.36 -6.35
CA VAL A 47 -37.08 18.81 -6.68
C VAL A 47 -36.09 17.95 -5.88
N PRO A 48 -35.21 17.18 -6.56
CA PRO A 48 -34.20 16.43 -5.81
C PRO A 48 -33.29 17.41 -5.11
N LYS A 49 -33.19 17.27 -3.75
CA LYS A 49 -32.16 17.96 -3.00
C LYS A 49 -30.80 17.61 -3.65
N PRO A 50 -29.93 18.60 -3.93
CA PRO A 50 -28.61 18.32 -4.46
C PRO A 50 -27.94 17.28 -3.54
N VAL A 51 -27.60 16.12 -4.06
CA VAL A 51 -26.73 15.16 -3.37
C VAL A 51 -25.39 15.84 -3.30
N GLU A 52 -25.05 16.28 -2.10
CA GLU A 52 -23.74 16.86 -1.79
C GLU A 52 -22.70 15.80 -2.12
N GLN A 53 -22.01 15.97 -3.25
CA GLN A 53 -20.91 15.09 -3.66
C GLN A 53 -19.86 15.17 -2.57
N PRO A 54 -19.43 14.04 -1.96
CA PRO A 54 -18.39 14.09 -0.95
C PRO A 54 -17.18 14.81 -1.52
N ALA A 55 -16.68 15.80 -0.78
CA ALA A 55 -15.50 16.57 -1.17
C ALA A 55 -14.38 15.57 -1.48
N LYS A 56 -13.83 15.66 -2.70
CA LYS A 56 -12.73 14.79 -3.14
C LYS A 56 -11.59 14.96 -2.13
N SER A 57 -11.19 13.87 -1.49
CA SER A 57 -10.06 13.87 -0.56
C SER A 57 -8.84 14.53 -1.22
N ALA A 58 -8.10 15.34 -0.47
CA ALA A 58 -6.85 15.93 -0.94
C ALA A 58 -5.75 14.85 -1.12
N TYR A 59 -5.98 13.65 -0.60
CA TYR A 59 -5.07 12.51 -0.65
C TYR A 59 -5.59 11.45 -1.63
N ALA A 60 -4.67 10.89 -2.41
CA ALA A 60 -4.96 9.71 -3.21
C ALA A 60 -4.98 8.47 -2.29
N GLU A 61 -6.10 7.76 -2.26
CA GLU A 61 -6.21 6.52 -1.49
C GLU A 61 -5.50 5.39 -2.24
N LEU A 62 -4.56 4.73 -1.56
CA LEU A 62 -3.79 3.60 -2.09
C LEU A 62 -3.71 2.48 -1.05
N THR A 63 -3.68 1.25 -1.51
CA THR A 63 -3.25 0.10 -0.72
C THR A 63 -1.71 0.07 -0.63
N ILE A 64 -1.16 -0.66 0.34
CA ILE A 64 0.29 -0.89 0.44
C ILE A 64 0.80 -1.55 -0.84
N GLY A 65 0.08 -2.55 -1.37
CA GLY A 65 0.46 -3.24 -2.60
C GLY A 65 0.50 -2.33 -3.83
N GLU A 66 -0.47 -1.43 -3.99
CA GLU A 66 -0.49 -0.44 -5.07
C GLU A 66 0.68 0.53 -4.97
N LEU A 67 0.98 1.03 -3.76
CA LEU A 67 2.14 1.91 -3.56
C LEU A 67 3.47 1.20 -3.86
N ILE A 68 3.62 -0.05 -3.44
CA ILE A 68 4.85 -0.83 -3.67
C ILE A 68 5.04 -1.18 -5.16
N ALA A 69 3.94 -1.36 -5.90
CA ALA A 69 3.98 -1.64 -7.34
C ALA A 69 4.36 -0.42 -8.20
N GLU A 70 4.36 0.79 -7.62
CA GLU A 70 4.74 2.00 -8.35
C GLU A 70 6.25 2.03 -8.66
N ASP A 71 6.59 2.59 -9.83
CA ASP A 71 7.98 2.82 -10.19
C ASP A 71 8.58 3.95 -9.33
N PRO A 72 9.63 3.68 -8.53
CA PRO A 72 10.28 4.71 -7.71
C PRO A 72 10.76 5.92 -8.50
N ASN A 73 11.19 5.74 -9.76
CA ASN A 73 11.67 6.85 -10.59
C ASN A 73 10.52 7.77 -11.01
N ARG A 74 9.34 7.20 -11.25
CA ARG A 74 8.14 7.98 -11.59
C ARG A 74 7.69 8.89 -10.45
N TRP A 75 7.90 8.46 -9.21
CA TRP A 75 7.49 9.21 -8.02
C TRP A 75 8.58 10.16 -7.51
N SER A 76 9.86 9.87 -7.77
CA SER A 76 10.98 10.74 -7.37
C SER A 76 10.92 12.12 -8.03
N ASP A 77 10.41 12.20 -9.26
CA ASP A 77 10.27 13.45 -10.02
C ASP A 77 8.99 14.22 -9.65
N LYS A 78 8.01 13.54 -9.03
CA LYS A 78 6.73 14.11 -8.60
C LYS A 78 6.57 14.10 -7.08
N MET A 79 7.59 14.41 -6.37
CA MET A 79 7.86 14.40 -4.93
C MET A 79 6.74 14.90 -3.98
N SER A 80 5.53 15.08 -4.44
CA SER A 80 4.44 15.65 -3.66
C SER A 80 3.11 14.94 -3.85
N ALA A 81 3.13 13.65 -4.17
CA ALA A 81 1.87 12.92 -4.13
C ALA A 81 1.46 12.71 -2.67
N HIS A 82 0.45 13.46 -2.28
CA HIS A 82 -0.22 13.24 -1.02
C HIS A 82 -1.07 11.98 -1.13
N VAL A 83 -0.81 11.01 -0.27
CA VAL A 83 -1.50 9.72 -0.26
C VAL A 83 -2.09 9.41 1.10
N ALA A 84 -3.14 8.58 1.11
CA ALA A 84 -3.70 7.94 2.27
C ALA A 84 -3.52 6.43 2.11
N VAL A 85 -2.78 5.78 3.02
CA VAL A 85 -2.49 4.34 2.95
C VAL A 85 -2.94 3.65 4.22
N GLY A 86 -3.83 2.67 4.08
CA GLY A 86 -4.32 1.83 5.17
C GLY A 86 -3.45 0.60 5.41
N GLY A 87 -3.35 0.16 6.67
CA GLY A 87 -2.64 -1.06 7.04
C GLY A 87 -2.58 -1.27 8.55
N PHE A 88 -1.78 -2.24 8.99
CA PHE A 88 -1.61 -2.61 10.40
C PHE A 88 -0.23 -2.18 10.90
N VAL A 89 -0.18 -1.56 12.06
CA VAL A 89 1.07 -1.23 12.75
C VAL A 89 1.75 -2.51 13.22
N THR A 90 2.94 -2.78 12.74
CA THR A 90 3.71 -3.96 13.15
C THR A 90 4.95 -3.61 13.98
N GLN A 91 5.40 -2.36 13.91
CA GLN A 91 6.48 -1.84 14.75
C GLN A 91 6.38 -0.32 14.88
N VAL A 92 6.84 0.18 16.03
CA VAL A 92 7.11 1.61 16.27
C VAL A 92 8.51 1.72 16.86
N ALA A 93 9.35 2.58 16.30
CA ALA A 93 10.72 2.80 16.75
C ALA A 93 11.10 4.28 16.66
N LYS A 94 12.06 4.70 17.47
CA LYS A 94 12.71 6.01 17.33
C LYS A 94 13.89 5.89 16.38
N GLY A 95 13.92 6.73 15.37
CA GLY A 95 15.06 6.90 14.48
C GLY A 95 16.19 7.70 15.15
N ASN A 96 17.41 7.54 14.63
CA ASN A 96 18.57 8.31 15.09
C ASN A 96 18.50 9.80 14.72
N ASP A 97 17.65 10.14 13.76
CA ASP A 97 17.36 11.49 13.29
C ASP A 97 16.30 12.21 14.14
N GLY A 98 15.74 11.52 15.13
CA GLY A 98 14.68 12.02 16.02
C GLY A 98 13.27 11.74 15.53
N ASP A 99 13.12 11.20 14.32
CA ASP A 99 11.84 10.78 13.77
C ASP A 99 11.28 9.58 14.56
N THR A 100 9.97 9.35 14.42
CA THR A 100 9.36 8.11 14.86
C THR A 100 8.97 7.30 13.63
N ASP A 101 9.61 6.15 13.48
CA ASP A 101 9.36 5.21 12.40
C ASP A 101 8.21 4.27 12.80
N ILE A 102 7.17 4.23 11.98
CA ILE A 102 6.01 3.35 12.14
C ILE A 102 5.99 2.40 10.94
N ARG A 103 6.24 1.12 11.18
CA ARG A 103 6.11 0.11 10.14
C ARG A 103 4.66 -0.31 10.00
N ILE A 104 4.14 -0.20 8.78
CA ILE A 104 2.76 -0.52 8.41
C ILE A 104 2.78 -1.63 7.38
N CYS A 105 2.05 -2.71 7.65
CA CYS A 105 1.98 -3.89 6.80
C CYS A 105 0.53 -4.24 6.44
N GLU A 106 0.35 -5.00 5.38
CA GLU A 106 -0.97 -5.51 4.94
C GLU A 106 -1.62 -6.45 5.97
N ASN A 107 -0.80 -7.08 6.81
CA ASN A 107 -1.26 -8.04 7.82
C ASN A 107 -0.52 -7.80 9.14
N PRO A 108 -1.21 -7.80 10.29
CA PRO A 108 -0.59 -7.58 11.60
C PRO A 108 0.37 -8.69 12.05
N LYS A 109 0.33 -9.86 11.40
CA LYS A 109 1.20 -11.01 11.71
C LYS A 109 2.53 -11.00 10.93
N ILE A 110 2.79 -9.98 10.10
CA ILE A 110 4.05 -9.87 9.38
C ILE A 110 5.13 -9.44 10.37
N GLU A 111 6.11 -10.33 10.57
CA GLU A 111 7.29 -10.08 11.38
C GLU A 111 8.44 -9.53 10.51
N GLY A 112 9.27 -8.68 11.10
CA GLY A 112 10.38 -8.07 10.37
C GLY A 112 9.94 -7.13 9.24
N MET A 113 10.89 -6.68 8.42
CA MET A 113 10.62 -5.82 7.26
C MET A 113 10.42 -6.65 6.01
N ASP A 114 9.17 -6.83 5.62
CA ASP A 114 8.78 -7.43 4.34
C ASP A 114 8.50 -6.31 3.33
N ARG A 115 9.46 -6.01 2.46
CA ARG A 115 9.40 -4.92 1.50
C ARG A 115 8.33 -5.09 0.42
N ALA A 116 7.81 -6.29 0.25
CA ALA A 116 6.72 -6.57 -0.69
C ALA A 116 5.33 -6.30 -0.07
N ARG A 117 5.25 -6.16 1.26
CA ARG A 117 3.98 -6.04 1.98
C ARG A 117 3.98 -5.01 3.11
N CYS A 118 5.06 -4.26 3.26
CA CYS A 118 5.21 -3.25 4.31
C CYS A 118 5.83 -1.97 3.76
N ILE A 119 5.43 -0.85 4.38
CA ILE A 119 6.01 0.47 4.18
C ILE A 119 6.42 1.06 5.53
N VAL A 120 7.16 2.15 5.51
CA VAL A 120 7.52 2.92 6.71
C VAL A 120 6.85 4.28 6.68
N ALA A 121 6.16 4.66 7.74
CA ALA A 121 5.63 6.00 7.93
C ALA A 121 6.49 6.73 8.97
N LYS A 122 6.96 7.94 8.63
CA LYS A 122 7.87 8.73 9.46
C LYS A 122 7.19 9.97 10.02
N CYS A 123 7.03 10.00 11.34
CA CYS A 123 6.57 11.16 12.08
C CYS A 123 7.78 12.02 12.45
N ILE A 124 7.87 13.19 11.87
CA ILE A 124 8.95 14.15 12.16
C ILE A 124 8.63 15.00 13.40
N PRO A 125 9.63 15.46 14.18
CA PRO A 125 9.38 16.23 15.40
C PRO A 125 8.62 17.54 15.20
N LYS A 126 8.65 18.10 13.99
CA LYS A 126 7.99 19.38 13.65
C LYS A 126 6.48 19.27 13.41
N ILE A 127 5.98 18.06 13.13
CA ILE A 127 4.57 17.80 12.86
C ILE A 127 4.04 16.88 13.97
N PRO A 128 3.05 17.32 14.76
CA PRO A 128 2.47 16.47 15.80
C PRO A 128 1.97 15.16 15.22
N CYS A 129 2.40 14.07 15.82
CA CYS A 129 2.03 12.72 15.38
C CYS A 129 1.49 11.93 16.57
N ASP A 130 0.22 11.53 16.49
CA ASP A 130 -0.39 10.66 17.48
C ASP A 130 0.03 9.21 17.21
N VAL A 131 1.15 8.80 17.81
CA VAL A 131 1.80 7.50 17.59
C VAL A 131 0.83 6.36 17.91
N PRO A 132 0.55 5.46 16.94
CA PRO A 132 -0.41 4.38 17.12
C PRO A 132 0.18 3.21 17.91
N GLN A 133 -0.70 2.35 18.41
CA GLN A 133 -0.31 1.11 19.06
C GLN A 133 -0.02 0.00 18.04
N VAL A 134 0.99 -0.83 18.33
CA VAL A 134 1.29 -2.04 17.54
C VAL A 134 0.08 -2.99 17.53
N GLY A 135 -0.20 -3.62 16.38
CA GLY A 135 -1.30 -4.53 16.14
C GLY A 135 -2.61 -3.85 15.72
N LYS A 136 -2.69 -2.52 15.73
CA LYS A 136 -3.90 -1.78 15.35
C LYS A 136 -3.92 -1.43 13.87
N PRO A 137 -5.12 -1.45 13.23
CA PRO A 137 -5.29 -0.87 11.90
C PRO A 137 -5.23 0.65 11.99
N ILE A 138 -4.64 1.29 10.98
CA ILE A 138 -4.58 2.73 10.82
C ILE A 138 -4.64 3.12 9.35
N THR A 139 -4.99 4.37 9.07
CA THR A 139 -4.72 5.02 7.78
C THR A 139 -3.73 6.16 8.02
N VAL A 140 -2.63 6.14 7.29
CA VAL A 140 -1.62 7.18 7.33
C VAL A 140 -1.74 8.07 6.11
N LYS A 141 -1.75 9.38 6.32
CA LYS A 141 -1.77 10.39 5.28
C LYS A 141 -0.46 11.17 5.29
N GLY A 142 0.06 11.46 4.11
CA GLY A 142 1.31 12.20 3.98
C GLY A 142 1.92 12.12 2.59
N ILE A 143 3.19 12.44 2.50
CA ILE A 143 3.94 12.51 1.23
C ILE A 143 4.72 11.22 1.01
N THR A 144 4.55 10.62 -0.17
CA THR A 144 5.31 9.41 -0.54
C THR A 144 6.76 9.73 -0.86
N ARG A 145 7.64 8.83 -0.45
CA ARG A 145 9.06 8.79 -0.80
C ARG A 145 9.51 7.36 -1.03
N TYR A 146 10.52 7.20 -1.87
CA TYR A 146 11.26 5.95 -1.99
C TYR A 146 12.67 6.15 -1.42
N ASP A 147 13.03 5.42 -0.36
CA ASP A 147 14.38 5.43 0.19
C ASP A 147 15.26 4.43 -0.56
N ALA A 148 16.07 4.94 -1.50
CA ALA A 148 16.98 4.15 -2.30
C ALA A 148 18.37 3.91 -1.67
N LYS A 149 18.59 4.30 -0.41
CA LYS A 149 19.87 4.09 0.25
C LYS A 149 20.22 2.61 0.37
N VAL A 150 21.52 2.33 0.33
CA VAL A 150 22.01 0.95 0.49
C VAL A 150 21.50 0.36 1.80
N GLY A 151 20.82 -0.79 1.68
CA GLY A 151 20.24 -1.51 2.82
C GLY A 151 18.79 -1.16 3.14
N THR A 152 18.24 -0.05 2.64
CA THR A 152 16.85 0.33 2.82
C THR A 152 15.99 -0.14 1.64
N HIS A 153 15.89 0.56 0.54
CA HIS A 153 15.09 0.19 -0.64
C HIS A 153 13.63 -0.11 -0.30
N TRP A 154 12.91 0.85 0.32
CA TRP A 154 11.50 0.72 0.62
C TRP A 154 10.73 2.01 0.36
N TRP A 155 9.41 1.89 0.28
CA TRP A 155 8.52 3.02 0.25
C TRP A 155 8.31 3.60 1.65
N GLU A 156 8.30 4.93 1.71
CA GLU A 156 8.03 5.70 2.92
C GLU A 156 6.89 6.69 2.69
N ILE A 157 6.16 6.98 3.76
CA ILE A 157 5.33 8.19 3.86
C ILE A 157 6.10 9.14 4.78
N HIS A 158 6.68 10.19 4.20
CA HIS A 158 7.59 11.09 4.93
C HIS A 158 7.52 12.53 4.38
N PRO A 159 7.03 13.48 5.17
CA PRO A 159 6.48 13.31 6.52
C PRO A 159 5.08 12.71 6.53
N VAL A 160 4.72 12.13 7.66
CA VAL A 160 3.34 11.85 8.02
C VAL A 160 2.68 13.17 8.39
N GLU A 161 1.49 13.43 7.83
CA GLU A 161 0.71 14.64 8.09
C GLU A 161 -0.48 14.36 9.02
N GLU A 162 -1.08 13.16 8.90
CA GLU A 162 -2.23 12.73 9.71
C GLU A 162 -2.23 11.20 9.89
N ILE A 163 -2.72 10.73 11.04
CA ILE A 163 -2.99 9.31 11.30
C ILE A 163 -4.45 9.18 11.77
N GLU A 164 -5.23 8.42 11.01
CA GLU A 164 -6.60 8.00 11.39
C GLU A 164 -6.54 6.59 12.02
N LYS A 165 -7.30 6.40 13.11
CA LYS A 165 -7.34 5.16 13.92
C LYS A 165 -8.71 4.52 13.87
#